data_be11deef8beec0270a2a82b4f3990360
#
_entry.id   be11deef8beec0270a2a82b4f3990360
#
_cell.length_a   1.000
_cell.length_b   1.000
_cell.length_c   1.000
_cell.angle_alpha   90.00
_cell.angle_beta   90.00
_cell.angle_gamma   90.00
#
_symmetry.space_group_name_H-M   'P 1'
#
loop_
_entity.id
_entity.type
_entity.pdbx_description
1 polymer ?
#
loop_
_entity_poly.entity_id
_entity_poly.type
_entity_poly.pdbx_seq_one_letter_code
_entity_poly.pdbx_strand_id
1 'polypeptide(L)'
;MKSRQHYVTSGISIVSLLLLYGLLSLVQGQQTVFNVPTTDVLDKGKVYVELDISAKPNNSDALNKFSSFVPRVVIGAGSRVEVGLNILGNIQPGPDSTALSPAVKWKVYDGKDNGWAVAVGDNLFIPVRNKSYNFGTYAYTMVQKTFKTKTRVGFGGYVFSKNVVAANANRAGGQFTFEQPVTDKFGVAADWFTGKHANGLFTSGGYYKLNKKLTGYAAYSVGNANATKGNHFFYFELGYNFN
;
A
#
# COMPACT_ATOMS: atom_id res chain seq x y z
N MET A 1 64.83 14.01 -21.63
CA MET A 1 64.04 13.77 -20.43
C MET A 1 62.82 14.70 -20.43
N LYS A 2 61.61 14.22 -20.77
CA LYS A 2 60.35 14.92 -20.60
C LYS A 2 59.35 13.98 -19.97
N SER A 3 58.76 14.43 -18.87
CA SER A 3 57.98 13.75 -17.89
C SER A 3 56.68 13.15 -18.44
N ARG A 4 56.47 11.87 -18.10
CA ARG A 4 55.16 11.21 -18.13
C ARG A 4 54.47 11.40 -16.76
N GLN A 5 53.64 12.38 -16.65
CA GLN A 5 52.64 12.46 -15.56
C GLN A 5 51.45 13.23 -16.13
N HIS A 6 50.28 12.59 -16.27
CA HIS A 6 48.92 13.16 -16.27
C HIS A 6 47.92 12.24 -17.01
N TYR A 7 47.67 11.02 -16.52
CA TYR A 7 46.49 10.25 -16.97
C TYR A 7 45.89 9.36 -15.88
N VAL A 8 46.15 9.62 -14.59
CA VAL A 8 45.60 8.77 -13.51
C VAL A 8 44.44 9.42 -12.77
N THR A 9 44.22 10.73 -12.91
CA THR A 9 43.23 11.46 -12.11
C THR A 9 41.81 11.50 -12.69
N SER A 10 41.61 11.14 -13.97
CA SER A 10 40.30 11.20 -14.61
C SER A 10 39.42 9.94 -14.46
N GLY A 11 40.05 8.80 -14.14
CA GLY A 11 39.30 7.53 -14.02
C GLY A 11 38.58 7.37 -12.68
N ILE A 12 39.11 7.95 -11.62
CA ILE A 12 38.54 7.81 -10.26
C ILE A 12 37.27 8.62 -10.10
N SER A 13 37.14 9.78 -10.77
CA SER A 13 35.95 10.63 -10.68
C SER A 13 34.72 10.05 -11.37
N ILE A 14 34.87 9.29 -12.44
CA ILE A 14 33.75 8.69 -13.18
C ILE A 14 33.21 7.46 -12.44
N VAL A 15 34.08 6.64 -11.84
CA VAL A 15 33.67 5.49 -11.04
C VAL A 15 32.98 5.92 -9.75
N SER A 16 33.43 7.01 -9.12
CA SER A 16 32.78 7.58 -7.94
C SER A 16 31.43 8.19 -8.25
N LEU A 17 31.25 8.78 -9.44
CA LEU A 17 29.95 9.31 -9.88
C LEU A 17 28.96 8.19 -10.23
N LEU A 18 29.42 7.08 -10.81
CA LEU A 18 28.59 5.92 -11.12
C LEU A 18 28.18 5.13 -9.86
N LEU A 19 29.00 5.12 -8.82
CA LEU A 19 28.65 4.54 -7.52
C LEU A 19 27.65 5.40 -6.72
N LEU A 20 27.63 6.72 -6.91
CA LEU A 20 26.60 7.59 -6.30
C LEU A 20 25.24 7.46 -6.99
N TYR A 21 25.17 7.12 -8.29
CA TYR A 21 23.91 6.90 -9.00
C TYR A 21 23.27 5.53 -8.68
N GLY A 22 24.02 4.58 -8.13
CA GLY A 22 23.52 3.25 -7.77
C GLY A 22 22.79 3.17 -6.42
N LEU A 23 22.77 4.24 -5.61
CA LEU A 23 22.20 4.25 -4.26
C LEU A 23 20.89 5.06 -4.12
N LEU A 24 20.33 5.53 -5.22
CA LEU A 24 18.96 6.02 -5.21
C LEU A 24 18.00 4.82 -5.27
N SER A 25 17.92 4.07 -4.18
CA SER A 25 16.76 3.23 -3.90
C SER A 25 15.56 4.16 -3.89
N LEU A 26 14.76 4.09 -4.95
CA LEU A 26 13.45 4.71 -5.00
C LEU A 26 12.62 4.04 -3.89
N VAL A 27 12.61 4.64 -2.71
CA VAL A 27 11.68 4.27 -1.65
C VAL A 27 10.32 4.70 -2.14
N GLN A 28 9.62 3.79 -2.78
CA GLN A 28 8.20 3.95 -3.04
C GLN A 28 7.49 3.72 -1.70
N GLY A 29 7.01 4.80 -1.11
CA GLY A 29 6.18 4.75 0.08
C GLY A 29 4.78 4.31 -0.30
N GLN A 30 4.60 3.02 -0.51
CA GLN A 30 3.30 2.41 -0.67
C GLN A 30 2.85 1.84 0.67
N GLN A 31 1.72 2.32 1.18
CA GLN A 31 1.17 1.81 2.45
C GLN A 31 0.63 0.39 2.33
N THR A 32 0.03 0.06 1.19
CA THR A 32 -0.61 -1.23 0.89
C THR A 32 -0.13 -1.74 -0.46
N VAL A 33 -0.34 -3.03 -0.77
CA VAL A 33 -0.24 -3.53 -2.16
C VAL A 33 -1.46 -3.07 -2.93
N PHE A 34 -2.64 -3.49 -2.52
CA PHE A 34 -3.95 -2.94 -2.86
C PHE A 34 -4.73 -2.66 -1.58
N ASN A 35 -5.00 -3.69 -0.77
CA ASN A 35 -5.75 -3.60 0.48
C ASN A 35 -4.88 -3.98 1.70
N VAL A 36 -3.87 -4.84 1.51
CA VAL A 36 -3.01 -5.36 2.58
C VAL A 36 -1.79 -4.48 2.77
N PRO A 37 -1.47 -4.06 4.01
CA PRO A 37 -0.30 -3.25 4.30
C PRO A 37 1.00 -3.92 3.90
N THR A 38 1.97 -3.13 3.46
CA THR A 38 3.36 -3.54 3.27
C THR A 38 4.21 -3.20 4.48
N THR A 39 5.46 -3.67 4.50
CA THR A 39 6.44 -3.26 5.52
C THR A 39 7.15 -1.95 5.19
N ASP A 40 6.85 -1.32 4.04
CA ASP A 40 7.47 -0.06 3.67
C ASP A 40 6.95 1.09 4.53
N VAL A 41 7.86 2.00 4.85
CA VAL A 41 7.57 3.25 5.55
C VAL A 41 8.32 4.38 4.84
N LEU A 42 7.70 5.55 4.79
CA LEU A 42 8.30 6.74 4.22
C LEU A 42 9.45 7.26 5.08
N ASP A 43 10.48 7.77 4.43
CA ASP A 43 11.52 8.53 5.10
C ASP A 43 10.96 9.81 5.73
N LYS A 44 11.64 10.32 6.76
CA LYS A 44 11.23 11.53 7.48
C LYS A 44 10.96 12.70 6.53
N GLY A 45 9.77 13.28 6.65
CA GLY A 45 9.34 14.44 5.88
C GLY A 45 8.89 14.14 4.44
N LYS A 46 8.99 12.88 3.98
CA LYS A 46 8.40 12.48 2.70
C LYS A 46 6.90 12.39 2.82
N VAL A 47 6.20 12.73 1.74
CA VAL A 47 4.73 12.70 1.65
C VAL A 47 4.32 11.86 0.46
N TYR A 48 3.34 11.01 0.67
CA TYR A 48 2.69 10.21 -0.35
C TYR A 48 1.19 10.48 -0.33
N VAL A 49 0.60 10.67 -1.50
CA VAL A 49 -0.85 10.84 -1.68
C VAL A 49 -1.35 9.79 -2.65
N GLU A 50 -2.50 9.22 -2.36
CA GLU A 50 -3.10 8.15 -3.13
C GLU A 50 -4.59 8.37 -3.27
N LEU A 51 -5.14 7.96 -4.41
CA LEU A 51 -6.57 7.88 -4.64
C LEU A 51 -6.90 6.47 -5.11
N ASP A 52 -7.70 5.77 -4.31
CA ASP A 52 -8.26 4.47 -4.66
C ASP A 52 -9.67 4.63 -5.23
N ILE A 53 -9.96 3.91 -6.28
CA ILE A 53 -11.25 3.90 -6.95
C ILE A 53 -11.70 2.46 -7.14
N SER A 54 -12.87 2.11 -6.61
CA SER A 54 -13.51 0.82 -6.86
C SER A 54 -14.68 0.99 -7.84
N ALA A 55 -14.74 0.15 -8.86
CA ALA A 55 -15.77 0.15 -9.89
C ALA A 55 -16.48 -1.20 -9.97
N LYS A 56 -17.82 -1.21 -9.90
CA LYS A 56 -18.65 -2.41 -10.07
C LYS A 56 -19.30 -2.41 -11.44
N PRO A 57 -18.84 -3.26 -12.39
CA PRO A 57 -19.34 -3.20 -13.77
C PRO A 57 -20.80 -3.61 -13.93
N ASN A 58 -21.35 -4.39 -13.00
CA ASN A 58 -22.71 -4.94 -13.09
C ASN A 58 -23.79 -4.03 -12.46
N ASN A 59 -23.44 -2.79 -12.09
CA ASN A 59 -24.42 -1.85 -11.57
C ASN A 59 -25.18 -1.20 -12.75
N SER A 60 -26.53 -1.25 -12.71
CA SER A 60 -27.38 -0.69 -13.77
C SER A 60 -27.36 0.83 -13.81
N ASP A 61 -27.10 1.48 -12.68
CA ASP A 61 -26.97 2.92 -12.58
C ASP A 61 -25.53 3.36 -12.86
N ALA A 62 -25.35 4.22 -13.86
CA ALA A 62 -24.03 4.69 -14.28
C ALA A 62 -23.26 5.46 -13.18
N LEU A 63 -23.98 6.16 -12.30
CA LEU A 63 -23.36 6.87 -11.18
C LEU A 63 -22.90 5.92 -10.06
N ASN A 64 -23.57 4.79 -9.92
CA ASN A 64 -23.25 3.78 -8.91
C ASN A 64 -22.25 2.72 -9.40
N LYS A 65 -21.73 2.83 -10.62
CA LYS A 65 -20.65 1.95 -11.10
C LYS A 65 -19.35 2.10 -10.31
N PHE A 66 -19.09 3.31 -9.78
CA PHE A 66 -17.97 3.56 -8.89
C PHE A 66 -18.45 3.42 -7.45
N SER A 67 -18.05 2.35 -6.80
CA SER A 67 -18.54 2.01 -5.47
C SER A 67 -17.82 2.76 -4.34
N SER A 68 -16.62 3.24 -4.56
CA SER A 68 -15.92 4.06 -3.58
C SER A 68 -14.80 4.91 -4.20
N PHE A 69 -14.50 6.02 -3.51
CA PHE A 69 -13.34 6.88 -3.74
C PHE A 69 -12.67 7.07 -2.39
N VAL A 70 -11.45 6.59 -2.25
CA VAL A 70 -10.71 6.62 -0.99
C VAL A 70 -9.42 7.42 -1.17
N PRO A 71 -9.44 8.73 -0.90
CA PRO A 71 -8.21 9.50 -0.83
C PRO A 71 -7.43 9.16 0.44
N ARG A 72 -6.10 9.12 0.30
CA ARG A 72 -5.15 8.82 1.35
C ARG A 72 -3.99 9.79 1.32
N VAL A 73 -3.49 10.19 2.49
CA VAL A 73 -2.23 10.89 2.64
C VAL A 73 -1.39 10.21 3.70
N VAL A 74 -0.09 10.07 3.43
CA VAL A 74 0.88 9.45 4.34
C VAL A 74 2.11 10.34 4.45
N ILE A 75 2.64 10.47 5.66
CA ILE A 75 3.82 11.28 5.97
C ILE A 75 4.80 10.45 6.78
N GLY A 76 6.06 10.43 6.36
CA GLY A 76 7.15 9.85 7.12
C GLY A 76 7.45 10.69 8.36
N ALA A 77 7.24 10.14 9.55
CA ALA A 77 7.50 10.81 10.83
C ALA A 77 8.97 10.68 11.27
N GLY A 78 9.74 9.79 10.65
CA GLY A 78 11.09 9.44 11.06
C GLY A 78 11.13 8.22 11.97
N SER A 79 12.33 7.76 12.34
CA SER A 79 12.52 6.54 13.17
C SER A 79 11.78 5.31 12.64
N ARG A 80 11.65 5.21 11.32
CA ARG A 80 10.91 4.12 10.63
C ARG A 80 9.42 4.10 10.96
N VAL A 81 8.86 5.25 11.27
CA VAL A 81 7.43 5.46 11.52
C VAL A 81 6.83 6.32 10.43
N GLU A 82 5.65 5.98 9.97
CA GLU A 82 4.80 6.83 9.15
C GLU A 82 3.43 6.98 9.79
N VAL A 83 2.79 8.10 9.52
CA VAL A 83 1.43 8.41 9.91
C VAL A 83 0.62 8.75 8.68
N GLY A 84 -0.65 8.41 8.69
CA GLY A 84 -1.53 8.64 7.55
C GLY A 84 -2.93 9.01 7.95
N LEU A 85 -3.68 9.47 6.96
CA LEU A 85 -5.12 9.69 7.05
C LEU A 85 -5.75 9.14 5.78
N ASN A 86 -6.70 8.23 5.93
CA ASN A 86 -7.55 7.73 4.85
C ASN A 86 -8.97 8.25 5.07
N ILE A 87 -9.67 8.57 3.99
CA ILE A 87 -11.10 8.80 4.01
C ILE A 87 -11.75 7.56 3.41
N LEU A 88 -12.26 6.68 4.27
CA LEU A 88 -12.81 5.37 3.88
C LEU A 88 -14.28 5.46 3.53
N GLY A 89 -14.73 4.53 2.70
CA GLY A 89 -16.10 4.46 2.22
C GLY A 89 -16.25 5.26 0.94
N ASN A 90 -17.19 6.18 0.90
CA ASN A 90 -17.44 6.98 -0.29
C ASN A 90 -17.48 8.47 0.06
N ILE A 91 -16.60 9.25 -0.56
CA ILE A 91 -16.58 10.71 -0.39
C ILE A 91 -17.70 11.40 -1.18
N GLN A 92 -18.35 10.71 -2.11
CA GLN A 92 -19.48 11.25 -2.86
C GLN A 92 -20.69 11.50 -1.95
N PRO A 93 -21.54 12.47 -2.25
CA PRO A 93 -22.86 12.61 -1.61
C PRO A 93 -23.69 11.33 -1.80
N GLY A 94 -24.41 10.90 -0.77
CA GLY A 94 -25.26 9.71 -0.86
C GLY A 94 -25.47 9.00 0.48
N PRO A 95 -26.12 7.83 0.46
CA PRO A 95 -26.46 7.06 1.64
C PRO A 95 -25.26 6.32 2.24
N ASP A 96 -24.15 6.22 1.52
CA ASP A 96 -22.98 5.44 1.94
C ASP A 96 -22.32 6.01 3.21
N SER A 97 -21.79 5.13 4.02
CA SER A 97 -21.02 5.52 5.19
C SER A 97 -19.65 6.07 4.79
N THR A 98 -19.18 7.05 5.57
CA THR A 98 -17.82 7.59 5.42
C THR A 98 -17.16 7.60 6.79
N ALA A 99 -15.91 7.16 6.84
CA ALA A 99 -15.11 7.21 8.05
C ALA A 99 -13.75 7.88 7.78
N LEU A 100 -13.30 8.71 8.71
CA LEU A 100 -11.90 9.12 8.77
C LEU A 100 -11.11 7.98 9.39
N SER A 101 -9.95 7.68 8.83
CA SER A 101 -9.09 6.61 9.33
C SER A 101 -7.65 7.12 9.50
N PRO A 102 -7.35 7.80 10.62
CA PRO A 102 -5.97 8.01 11.03
C PRO A 102 -5.25 6.68 11.19
N ALA A 103 -4.03 6.62 10.70
CA ALA A 103 -3.22 5.41 10.68
C ALA A 103 -1.80 5.68 11.17
N VAL A 104 -1.21 4.68 11.82
CA VAL A 104 0.21 4.66 12.15
C VAL A 104 0.80 3.32 11.73
N LYS A 105 2.01 3.35 11.16
CA LYS A 105 2.79 2.15 10.86
C LYS A 105 4.23 2.35 11.31
N TRP A 106 4.78 1.34 11.96
CA TRP A 106 6.16 1.29 12.41
C TRP A 106 6.85 0.06 11.86
N LYS A 107 7.93 0.26 11.11
CA LYS A 107 8.84 -0.81 10.68
C LYS A 107 9.76 -1.15 11.85
N VAL A 108 9.37 -2.15 12.65
CA VAL A 108 10.09 -2.56 13.85
C VAL A 108 11.43 -3.24 13.54
N TYR A 109 11.51 -3.93 12.40
CA TYR A 109 12.72 -4.58 11.93
C TYR A 109 12.95 -4.27 10.45
N ASP A 110 14.21 -3.99 10.11
CA ASP A 110 14.69 -3.80 8.75
C ASP A 110 16.04 -4.52 8.61
N GLY A 111 16.01 -5.68 8.01
CA GLY A 111 17.17 -6.54 7.80
C GLY A 111 18.05 -6.14 6.62
N LYS A 112 17.69 -5.04 5.92
CA LYS A 112 18.47 -4.51 4.79
C LYS A 112 18.90 -5.59 3.79
N ASP A 113 20.19 -5.99 3.83
CA ASP A 113 20.81 -6.93 2.89
C ASP A 113 20.19 -8.33 2.95
N ASN A 114 19.67 -8.75 4.09
CA ASN A 114 18.99 -10.05 4.20
C ASN A 114 17.55 -10.00 3.62
N GLY A 115 17.04 -8.81 3.29
CA GLY A 115 15.75 -8.59 2.63
C GLY A 115 14.52 -8.84 3.49
N TRP A 116 14.67 -9.17 4.78
CA TRP A 116 13.55 -9.31 5.71
C TRP A 116 13.16 -7.97 6.33
N ALA A 117 11.88 -7.74 6.48
CA ALA A 117 11.35 -6.59 7.21
C ALA A 117 10.11 -6.99 8.00
N VAL A 118 9.87 -6.30 9.11
CA VAL A 118 8.69 -6.49 9.96
C VAL A 118 8.08 -5.13 10.27
N ALA A 119 6.78 -5.01 10.11
CA ALA A 119 6.03 -3.82 10.48
C ALA A 119 4.82 -4.17 11.34
N VAL A 120 4.44 -3.24 12.18
CA VAL A 120 3.19 -3.24 12.94
C VAL A 120 2.46 -1.94 12.67
N GLY A 121 1.13 -1.98 12.71
CA GLY A 121 0.36 -0.77 12.50
C GLY A 121 -1.04 -0.86 13.09
N ASP A 122 -1.67 0.29 13.16
CA ASP A 122 -3.06 0.44 13.60
C ASP A 122 -3.73 1.56 12.78
N ASN A 123 -4.98 1.32 12.41
CA ASN A 123 -5.87 2.29 11.79
C ASN A 123 -7.09 2.47 12.69
N LEU A 124 -7.37 3.70 13.08
CA LEU A 124 -8.65 4.04 13.71
C LEU A 124 -9.71 4.20 12.61
N PHE A 125 -10.94 3.84 12.92
CA PHE A 125 -12.11 4.11 12.10
C PHE A 125 -13.05 5.04 12.88
N ILE A 126 -13.23 6.25 12.40
CA ILE A 126 -14.05 7.29 13.02
C ILE A 126 -15.18 7.64 12.03
N PRO A 127 -16.35 6.99 12.12
CA PRO A 127 -17.46 7.27 11.23
C PRO A 127 -17.92 8.73 11.36
N VAL A 128 -18.00 9.44 10.24
CA VAL A 128 -18.42 10.85 10.20
C VAL A 128 -19.75 11.04 9.47
N ARG A 129 -20.14 10.06 8.63
CA ARG A 129 -21.41 10.05 7.91
C ARG A 129 -22.05 8.67 7.98
N ASN A 130 -23.38 8.61 8.15
CA ASN A 130 -24.17 7.37 8.25
C ASN A 130 -23.57 6.39 9.26
N LYS A 131 -23.39 6.87 10.49
CA LYS A 131 -22.67 6.18 11.55
C LYS A 131 -23.39 4.92 12.00
N SER A 132 -22.69 3.78 11.97
CA SER A 132 -23.15 2.53 12.57
C SER A 132 -22.44 2.20 13.90
N TYR A 133 -21.37 2.92 14.23
CA TYR A 133 -20.61 2.82 15.48
C TYR A 133 -19.89 4.15 15.78
N ASN A 134 -19.38 4.34 16.98
CA ASN A 134 -18.67 5.56 17.36
C ASN A 134 -17.22 5.57 16.87
N PHE A 135 -16.49 4.50 17.17
CA PHE A 135 -15.13 4.33 16.66
C PHE A 135 -14.74 2.85 16.68
N GLY A 136 -13.70 2.51 15.95
CA GLY A 136 -13.14 1.17 15.92
C GLY A 136 -11.69 1.17 15.48
N THR A 137 -11.05 -0.01 15.48
CA THR A 137 -9.65 -0.17 15.12
C THR A 137 -9.42 -1.37 14.21
N TYR A 138 -8.32 -1.30 13.46
CA TYR A 138 -7.71 -2.39 12.72
C TYR A 138 -6.22 -2.40 13.04
N ALA A 139 -5.82 -3.33 13.91
CA ALA A 139 -4.41 -3.55 14.21
C ALA A 139 -3.85 -4.71 13.40
N TYR A 140 -2.58 -4.62 13.00
CA TYR A 140 -1.95 -5.64 12.18
C TYR A 140 -0.44 -5.77 12.41
N THR A 141 0.07 -6.93 11.97
CA THR A 141 1.51 -7.19 11.81
C THR A 141 1.77 -7.66 10.39
N MET A 142 2.92 -7.30 9.83
CA MET A 142 3.40 -7.78 8.54
C MET A 142 4.86 -8.18 8.63
N VAL A 143 5.18 -9.32 8.05
CA VAL A 143 6.54 -9.79 7.78
C VAL A 143 6.69 -9.87 6.28
N GLN A 144 7.75 -9.34 5.73
CA GLN A 144 7.99 -9.32 4.28
C GLN A 144 9.41 -9.75 3.97
N LYS A 145 9.56 -10.50 2.88
CA LYS A 145 10.84 -10.89 2.29
C LYS A 145 10.96 -10.29 0.91
N THR A 146 12.01 -9.53 0.69
CA THR A 146 12.46 -9.09 -0.63
C THR A 146 13.60 -9.99 -1.09
N PHE A 147 13.45 -10.63 -2.23
CA PHE A 147 14.44 -11.51 -2.84
C PHE A 147 15.38 -10.70 -3.76
N LYS A 148 16.52 -11.29 -4.14
CA LYS A 148 17.48 -10.69 -5.09
C LYS A 148 16.84 -10.41 -6.46
N THR A 149 15.84 -11.17 -6.85
CA THR A 149 14.99 -10.97 -8.04
C THR A 149 14.04 -9.76 -7.94
N LYS A 150 14.10 -9.02 -6.82
CA LYS A 150 13.14 -7.95 -6.46
C LYS A 150 11.72 -8.45 -6.22
N THR A 151 11.48 -9.76 -6.27
CA THR A 151 10.21 -10.36 -5.83
C THR A 151 10.00 -10.06 -4.35
N ARG A 152 8.80 -9.66 -3.96
CA ARG A 152 8.43 -9.40 -2.58
C ARG A 152 7.27 -10.29 -2.19
N VAL A 153 7.38 -10.98 -1.06
CA VAL A 153 6.33 -11.81 -0.49
C VAL A 153 6.15 -11.40 0.96
N GLY A 154 4.91 -11.12 1.33
CA GLY A 154 4.55 -10.74 2.69
C GLY A 154 3.45 -11.62 3.26
N PHE A 155 3.48 -11.77 4.58
CA PHE A 155 2.42 -12.40 5.35
C PHE A 155 2.29 -11.74 6.72
N GLY A 156 1.11 -11.79 7.29
CA GLY A 156 0.86 -11.20 8.58
C GLY A 156 -0.48 -11.60 9.18
N GLY A 157 -0.76 -11.05 10.34
CA GLY A 157 -2.03 -11.21 11.01
C GLY A 157 -2.69 -9.86 11.27
N TYR A 158 -4.00 -9.90 11.45
CA TYR A 158 -4.78 -8.71 11.77
C TYR A 158 -5.89 -9.01 12.78
N VAL A 159 -6.37 -7.94 13.41
CA VAL A 159 -7.56 -7.94 14.27
C VAL A 159 -8.34 -6.64 14.09
N PHE A 160 -9.67 -6.76 13.93
CA PHE A 160 -10.62 -5.65 14.00
C PHE A 160 -11.26 -5.56 15.38
N SER A 161 -11.54 -4.35 15.84
CA SER A 161 -12.46 -4.15 16.95
C SER A 161 -13.87 -4.62 16.58
N LYS A 162 -14.67 -5.02 17.58
CA LYS A 162 -16.01 -5.61 17.38
C LYS A 162 -16.94 -4.72 16.52
N ASN A 163 -16.75 -3.41 16.59
CA ASN A 163 -17.67 -2.45 15.96
C ASN A 163 -17.41 -2.25 14.44
N VAL A 164 -16.24 -2.63 13.95
CA VAL A 164 -15.82 -2.38 12.54
C VAL A 164 -16.40 -3.41 11.59
N VAL A 165 -16.66 -4.61 12.08
CA VAL A 165 -17.15 -5.74 11.27
C VAL A 165 -18.53 -6.21 11.73
N ALA A 166 -19.29 -6.81 10.83
CA ALA A 166 -20.60 -7.36 11.17
C ALA A 166 -20.51 -8.40 12.28
N ALA A 167 -21.60 -8.58 13.04
CA ALA A 167 -21.62 -9.44 14.24
C ALA A 167 -21.23 -10.90 13.98
N ASN A 168 -21.49 -11.41 12.76
CA ASN A 168 -21.16 -12.76 12.33
C ASN A 168 -19.88 -12.85 11.47
N ALA A 169 -19.11 -11.78 11.41
CA ALA A 169 -17.88 -11.72 10.63
C ALA A 169 -16.65 -12.14 11.45
N ASN A 170 -15.62 -12.59 10.76
CA ASN A 170 -14.33 -12.84 11.38
C ASN A 170 -13.66 -11.52 11.74
N ARG A 171 -13.26 -11.38 12.99
CA ARG A 171 -12.55 -10.18 13.49
C ARG A 171 -11.05 -10.28 13.32
N ALA A 172 -10.52 -11.48 13.22
CA ALA A 172 -9.08 -11.72 13.07
C ALA A 172 -8.83 -12.71 11.94
N GLY A 173 -7.65 -12.64 11.36
CA GLY A 173 -7.23 -13.52 10.26
C GLY A 173 -5.82 -13.26 9.81
N GLY A 174 -5.46 -13.88 8.68
CA GLY A 174 -4.20 -13.67 7.99
C GLY A 174 -4.33 -12.67 6.85
N GLN A 175 -3.19 -12.11 6.47
CA GLN A 175 -3.06 -11.25 5.31
C GLN A 175 -1.76 -11.58 4.57
N PHE A 176 -1.81 -11.52 3.23
CA PHE A 176 -0.72 -11.94 2.37
C PHE A 176 -0.52 -10.94 1.25
N THR A 177 0.73 -10.76 0.83
CA THR A 177 1.11 -9.90 -0.30
C THR A 177 2.10 -10.59 -1.21
N PHE A 178 2.02 -10.25 -2.48
CA PHE A 178 2.97 -10.64 -3.52
C PHE A 178 3.19 -9.47 -4.47
N GLU A 179 4.44 -9.19 -4.82
CA GLU A 179 4.80 -8.19 -5.81
C GLU A 179 5.98 -8.70 -6.63
N GLN A 180 5.89 -8.56 -7.95
CA GLN A 180 6.95 -8.91 -8.88
C GLN A 180 7.15 -7.79 -9.90
N PRO A 181 8.23 -6.99 -9.80
CA PRO A 181 8.66 -6.15 -10.90
C PRO A 181 9.02 -7.01 -12.12
N VAL A 182 8.41 -6.72 -13.27
CA VAL A 182 8.67 -7.40 -14.55
C VAL A 182 9.64 -6.58 -15.39
N THR A 183 9.49 -5.26 -15.35
CA THR A 183 10.40 -4.28 -15.93
C THR A 183 10.67 -3.16 -14.93
N ASP A 184 11.49 -2.17 -15.29
CA ASP A 184 11.70 -0.99 -14.42
C ASP A 184 10.42 -0.16 -14.21
N LYS A 185 9.47 -0.25 -15.14
CA LYS A 185 8.21 0.50 -15.10
C LYS A 185 6.99 -0.34 -14.75
N PHE A 186 6.96 -1.61 -15.12
CA PHE A 186 5.80 -2.48 -14.97
C PHE A 186 6.07 -3.61 -13.99
N GLY A 187 5.08 -3.94 -13.16
CA GLY A 187 5.08 -5.10 -12.31
C GLY A 187 3.67 -5.65 -12.09
N VAL A 188 3.62 -6.87 -11.56
CA VAL A 188 2.39 -7.53 -11.14
C VAL A 188 2.36 -7.63 -9.63
N ALA A 189 1.16 -7.60 -9.06
CA ALA A 189 0.96 -7.66 -7.64
C ALA A 189 -0.33 -8.40 -7.29
N ALA A 190 -0.37 -8.96 -6.09
CA ALA A 190 -1.57 -9.54 -5.52
C ALA A 190 -1.55 -9.37 -4.00
N ASP A 191 -2.72 -9.25 -3.41
CA ASP A 191 -2.89 -9.36 -1.98
C ASP A 191 -4.13 -10.19 -1.62
N TRP A 192 -4.11 -10.73 -0.41
CA TRP A 192 -5.23 -11.48 0.13
C TRP A 192 -5.46 -11.12 1.59
N PHE A 193 -6.61 -10.57 1.83
CA PHE A 193 -7.14 -10.32 3.16
C PHE A 193 -8.12 -11.43 3.50
N THR A 194 -7.79 -12.35 4.41
CA THR A 194 -8.63 -13.51 4.74
C THR A 194 -9.86 -13.09 5.57
N GLY A 195 -10.74 -14.04 5.82
CA GLY A 195 -11.88 -13.85 6.72
C GLY A 195 -13.18 -13.46 6.00
N LYS A 196 -14.26 -13.58 6.77
CA LYS A 196 -15.63 -13.28 6.35
C LYS A 196 -16.00 -11.87 6.83
N HIS A 197 -15.68 -10.86 6.06
CA HIS A 197 -16.04 -9.45 6.30
C HIS A 197 -15.90 -8.65 5.00
N ALA A 198 -16.30 -7.38 5.01
CA ALA A 198 -16.29 -6.53 3.81
C ALA A 198 -14.90 -6.37 3.16
N ASN A 199 -13.84 -6.39 3.96
CA ASN A 199 -12.45 -6.33 3.49
C ASN A 199 -11.85 -7.72 3.19
N GLY A 200 -12.62 -8.82 3.31
CA GLY A 200 -12.19 -10.17 3.01
C GLY A 200 -12.11 -10.39 1.50
N LEU A 201 -11.00 -10.03 0.88
CA LEU A 201 -10.81 -9.95 -0.56
C LEU A 201 -9.49 -10.59 -0.97
N PHE A 202 -9.49 -11.24 -2.13
CA PHE A 202 -8.30 -11.49 -2.92
C PHE A 202 -8.27 -10.47 -4.06
N THR A 203 -7.19 -9.71 -4.18
CA THR A 203 -7.02 -8.70 -5.23
C THR A 203 -5.75 -9.02 -6.01
N SER A 204 -5.83 -9.01 -7.32
CA SER A 204 -4.67 -9.24 -8.20
C SER A 204 -4.71 -8.30 -9.40
N GLY A 205 -3.53 -7.85 -9.83
CA GLY A 205 -3.41 -6.90 -10.93
C GLY A 205 -1.97 -6.52 -11.22
N GLY A 206 -1.81 -5.33 -11.73
CA GLY A 206 -0.50 -4.78 -12.05
C GLY A 206 -0.38 -3.30 -11.73
N TYR A 207 0.84 -2.83 -11.75
CA TYR A 207 1.15 -1.41 -11.61
C TYR A 207 2.05 -0.95 -12.74
N TYR A 208 1.96 0.35 -13.06
CA TYR A 208 2.80 1.01 -14.04
C TYR A 208 3.31 2.35 -13.50
N LYS A 209 4.63 2.52 -13.49
CA LYS A 209 5.29 3.77 -13.12
C LYS A 209 5.22 4.74 -14.30
N LEU A 210 4.28 5.67 -14.26
CA LEU A 210 4.11 6.70 -15.28
C LEU A 210 5.33 7.63 -15.34
N ASN A 211 5.89 7.95 -14.17
CA ASN A 211 7.18 8.64 -14.02
C ASN A 211 7.81 8.29 -12.66
N LYS A 212 8.88 9.01 -12.24
CA LYS A 212 9.59 8.74 -10.98
C LYS A 212 8.73 8.98 -9.72
N LYS A 213 7.64 9.73 -9.83
CA LYS A 213 6.79 10.13 -8.70
C LYS A 213 5.37 9.57 -8.78
N LEU A 214 4.89 9.20 -9.96
CA LEU A 214 3.51 8.83 -10.21
C LEU A 214 3.43 7.36 -10.66
N THR A 215 2.66 6.58 -9.93
CA THR A 215 2.38 5.17 -10.23
C THR A 215 0.87 4.96 -10.31
N GLY A 216 0.42 4.27 -11.34
CA GLY A 216 -0.95 3.82 -11.47
C GLY A 216 -1.05 2.31 -11.28
N TYR A 217 -2.14 1.86 -10.69
CA TYR A 217 -2.46 0.45 -10.45
C TYR A 217 -3.81 0.12 -11.05
N ALA A 218 -3.95 -1.10 -11.54
CA ALA A 218 -5.20 -1.67 -12.01
C ALA A 218 -5.31 -3.13 -11.59
N ALA A 219 -6.38 -3.50 -10.93
CA ALA A 219 -6.57 -4.81 -10.36
C ALA A 219 -8.04 -5.23 -10.38
N TYR A 220 -8.28 -6.50 -10.10
CA TYR A 220 -9.60 -7.05 -9.86
C TYR A 220 -9.65 -7.71 -8.47
N SER A 221 -10.65 -7.33 -7.70
CA SER A 221 -10.90 -7.84 -6.35
C SER A 221 -12.04 -8.84 -6.36
N VAL A 222 -11.86 -9.95 -5.66
CA VAL A 222 -12.86 -11.01 -5.47
C VAL A 222 -13.04 -11.25 -3.98
N GLY A 223 -14.28 -11.17 -3.51
CA GLY A 223 -14.63 -11.47 -2.12
C GLY A 223 -14.37 -12.94 -1.78
N ASN A 224 -13.92 -13.19 -0.56
CA ASN A 224 -13.78 -14.57 -0.06
C ASN A 224 -15.11 -15.31 -0.11
N ALA A 225 -15.10 -16.63 -0.23
CA ALA A 225 -16.29 -17.48 -0.40
C ALA A 225 -17.39 -17.25 0.65
N ASN A 226 -17.01 -16.83 1.85
CA ASN A 226 -17.92 -16.51 2.95
C ASN A 226 -18.12 -15.01 3.18
N ALA A 227 -17.60 -14.16 2.28
CA ALA A 227 -17.81 -12.71 2.34
C ALA A 227 -19.19 -12.32 1.82
N THR A 228 -19.50 -11.03 1.84
CA THR A 228 -20.75 -10.50 1.32
C THR A 228 -20.91 -10.88 -0.16
N LYS A 229 -22.05 -11.43 -0.53
CA LYS A 229 -22.37 -11.84 -1.91
C LYS A 229 -22.20 -10.65 -2.86
N GLY A 230 -21.53 -10.87 -4.01
CA GLY A 230 -21.28 -9.83 -5.01
C GLY A 230 -20.17 -8.84 -4.64
N ASN A 231 -19.34 -9.14 -3.64
CA ASN A 231 -18.19 -8.32 -3.27
C ASN A 231 -17.02 -8.60 -4.23
N HIS A 232 -17.16 -8.12 -5.47
CA HIS A 232 -16.15 -8.18 -6.51
C HIS A 232 -16.22 -6.89 -7.33
N PHE A 233 -15.05 -6.33 -7.69
CA PHE A 233 -14.97 -5.04 -8.36
C PHE A 233 -13.61 -4.84 -9.03
N PHE A 234 -13.57 -3.96 -10.03
CA PHE A 234 -12.32 -3.40 -10.51
C PHE A 234 -11.78 -2.39 -9.51
N TYR A 235 -10.48 -2.44 -9.29
CA TYR A 235 -9.74 -1.56 -8.41
C TYR A 235 -8.70 -0.78 -9.20
N PHE A 236 -8.71 0.52 -9.02
CA PHE A 236 -7.74 1.43 -9.61
C PHE A 236 -7.13 2.27 -8.50
N GLU A 237 -5.84 2.51 -8.59
CA GLU A 237 -5.11 3.34 -7.64
C GLU A 237 -4.18 4.28 -8.39
N LEU A 238 -4.09 5.50 -7.94
CA LEU A 238 -3.15 6.49 -8.43
C LEU A 238 -2.37 7.05 -7.25
N GLY A 239 -1.08 6.71 -7.16
CA GLY A 239 -0.20 7.11 -6.09
C GLY A 239 0.84 8.14 -6.54
N TYR A 240 1.03 9.20 -5.77
CA TYR A 240 1.99 10.25 -6.03
C TYR A 240 2.93 10.50 -4.85
N ASN A 241 4.23 10.44 -5.10
CA ASN A 241 5.28 10.75 -4.13
C ASN A 241 5.72 12.21 -4.29
N PHE A 242 5.56 13.00 -3.24
CA PHE A 242 6.12 14.35 -3.15
C PHE A 242 7.58 14.25 -2.66
N ASN A 243 8.55 14.60 -3.52
CA ASN A 243 10.02 14.62 -3.31
C ASN A 243 10.70 13.26 -3.38
#